data_31751115ecf9e05165de7a78aec0477f
#
_entry.id   31751115ecf9e05165de7a78aec0477f
#
_cell.length_a   1.000
_cell.length_b   1.000
_cell.length_c   1.000
_cell.angle_alpha   90.00
_cell.angle_beta   90.00
_cell.angle_gamma   90.00
#
_symmetry.space_group_name_H-M   'P 1'
#
loop_
_entity.id
_entity.type
_entity.pdbx_description
1 polymer ?
#
loop_
_entity_poly.entity_id
_entity_poly.type
_entity_poly.pdbx_seq_one_letter_code
_entity_poly.pdbx_strand_id
1 'polypeptide(L)'
;FVSTDLITKALQTAAESGAAAPAVPVKDTIKIAEDSRVVSTPDRSTLFAVQTPQCFRTALYRQALASVDAATAALVTDDCSLFELAGLPVTLTEGDYANLKITTPEDLQKEKTMRIGHGYDVHRLVEDRKLILGGVEIPYEKGLLGHSDADVLLHAVMDAVLGAAALGDIGKHFPDTDPAYKGADSLA
;
A
#
# COMPACT_ATOMS: atom_id res chain seq x y z
N PHE A 1 -2.81 2.62 -6.86
CA PHE A 1 -1.53 2.59 -7.60
C PHE A 1 -1.76 3.02 -9.03
N VAL A 2 -1.06 4.06 -9.41
CA VAL A 2 -1.16 4.64 -10.75
C VAL A 2 -0.61 3.67 -11.81
N SER A 3 -1.36 3.45 -12.89
CA SER A 3 -0.89 2.70 -14.05
C SER A 3 -0.22 3.59 -15.09
N THR A 4 0.64 3.01 -15.93
CA THR A 4 1.28 3.73 -17.03
C THR A 4 0.25 4.30 -18.01
N ASP A 5 -0.83 3.55 -18.28
CA ASP A 5 -1.89 3.97 -19.19
C ASP A 5 -2.63 5.21 -18.68
N LEU A 6 -2.92 5.25 -17.37
CA LEU A 6 -3.57 6.39 -16.75
C LEU A 6 -2.69 7.65 -16.83
N ILE A 7 -1.38 7.52 -16.55
CA ILE A 7 -0.41 8.61 -16.70
C ILE A 7 -0.36 9.10 -18.14
N THR A 8 -0.24 8.18 -19.10
CA THR A 8 -0.14 8.50 -20.54
C THR A 8 -1.38 9.24 -21.02
N LYS A 9 -2.57 8.77 -20.65
CA LYS A 9 -3.85 9.39 -21.02
C LYS A 9 -3.98 10.80 -20.44
N ALA A 10 -3.63 10.99 -19.18
CA ALA A 10 -3.65 12.31 -18.54
C ALA A 10 -2.67 13.29 -19.21
N LEU A 11 -1.44 12.85 -19.53
CA LEU A 11 -0.43 13.67 -20.21
C LEU A 11 -0.86 14.06 -21.62
N GLN A 12 -1.38 13.12 -22.43
CA GLN A 12 -1.86 13.39 -23.78
C GLN A 12 -3.02 14.38 -23.76
N THR A 13 -4.01 14.17 -22.90
CA THR A 13 -5.14 15.09 -22.77
C THR A 13 -4.70 16.47 -22.30
N ALA A 14 -3.78 16.59 -21.33
CA ALA A 14 -3.24 17.88 -20.90
C ALA A 14 -2.43 18.58 -22.00
N ALA A 15 -1.73 17.82 -22.84
CA ALA A 15 -1.04 18.39 -24.00
C ALA A 15 -2.01 19.00 -25.03
N GLU A 16 -3.20 18.50 -25.16
CA GLU A 16 -4.24 19.01 -26.08
C GLU A 16 -5.07 20.13 -25.43
N SER A 17 -5.64 19.88 -24.25
CA SER A 17 -6.59 20.78 -23.57
C SER A 17 -5.95 21.82 -22.65
N GLY A 18 -4.69 21.66 -22.28
CA GLY A 18 -4.00 22.55 -21.34
C GLY A 18 -3.92 22.04 -19.92
N ALA A 19 -4.94 21.31 -19.44
CA ALA A 19 -4.99 20.70 -18.14
C ALA A 19 -5.84 19.42 -18.17
N ALA A 20 -5.41 18.38 -17.46
CA ALA A 20 -6.17 17.15 -17.34
C ALA A 20 -5.91 16.44 -16.00
N ALA A 21 -6.94 15.79 -15.48
CA ALA A 21 -6.87 14.95 -14.30
C ALA A 21 -7.73 13.69 -14.47
N PRO A 22 -7.25 12.49 -14.05
CA PRO A 22 -8.08 11.31 -13.99
C PRO A 22 -9.14 11.49 -12.91
N ALA A 23 -10.32 10.98 -13.18
CA ALA A 23 -11.42 11.03 -12.22
C ALA A 23 -12.33 9.81 -12.36
N VAL A 24 -12.97 9.41 -11.27
CA VAL A 24 -13.96 8.33 -11.24
C VAL A 24 -15.31 8.87 -10.78
N PRO A 25 -16.45 8.37 -11.28
CA PRO A 25 -17.77 8.71 -10.76
C PRO A 25 -17.87 8.41 -9.27
N VAL A 26 -18.50 9.32 -8.52
CA VAL A 26 -18.72 9.10 -7.08
C VAL A 26 -19.72 7.96 -6.89
N LYS A 27 -19.40 7.00 -6.02
CA LYS A 27 -20.25 5.85 -5.68
C LYS A 27 -21.21 6.16 -4.54
N ASP A 28 -20.75 6.93 -3.56
CA ASP A 28 -21.52 7.27 -2.38
C ASP A 28 -22.54 8.37 -2.65
N THR A 29 -23.56 8.45 -1.80
CA THR A 29 -24.50 9.58 -1.82
C THR A 29 -23.89 10.75 -1.09
N ILE A 30 -23.56 11.81 -1.82
CA ILE A 30 -23.00 13.05 -1.25
C ILE A 30 -24.14 13.95 -0.76
N LYS A 31 -23.95 14.52 0.42
CA LYS A 31 -24.85 15.50 1.03
C LYS A 31 -24.12 16.80 1.25
N ILE A 32 -24.74 17.91 0.88
CA ILE A 32 -24.34 19.24 1.36
C ILE A 32 -24.99 19.45 2.71
N ALA A 33 -24.20 19.79 3.72
CA ALA A 33 -24.68 19.97 5.08
C ALA A 33 -24.12 21.25 5.70
N GLU A 34 -24.96 21.92 6.51
CA GLU A 34 -24.60 23.06 7.35
C GLU A 34 -24.99 22.71 8.80
N ASP A 35 -24.12 22.98 9.76
CA ASP A 35 -24.34 22.66 11.18
C ASP A 35 -24.87 21.24 11.42
N SER A 36 -24.28 20.25 10.71
CA SER A 36 -24.69 18.84 10.76
C SER A 36 -26.10 18.54 10.24
N ARG A 37 -26.77 19.49 9.60
CA ARG A 37 -28.07 19.29 8.96
C ARG A 37 -27.93 19.23 7.45
N VAL A 38 -28.58 18.27 6.83
CA VAL A 38 -28.58 18.12 5.37
C VAL A 38 -29.35 19.28 4.74
N VAL A 39 -28.68 20.02 3.86
CA VAL A 39 -29.25 21.12 3.06
C VAL A 39 -29.75 20.60 1.71
N SER A 40 -28.89 19.81 1.02
CA SER A 40 -29.25 19.30 -0.31
C SER A 40 -28.48 18.01 -0.65
N THR A 41 -28.92 17.38 -1.73
CA THR A 41 -28.24 16.22 -2.32
C THR A 41 -27.97 16.57 -3.77
N PRO A 42 -26.69 16.75 -4.17
CA PRO A 42 -26.33 16.98 -5.57
C PRO A 42 -26.67 15.77 -6.46
N ASP A 43 -26.85 16.03 -7.74
CA ASP A 43 -27.03 14.97 -8.73
C ASP A 43 -25.71 14.18 -8.85
N ARG A 44 -25.72 12.91 -8.43
CA ARG A 44 -24.55 12.04 -8.43
C ARG A 44 -23.96 11.84 -9.83
N SER A 45 -24.77 11.93 -10.89
CA SER A 45 -24.29 11.77 -12.26
C SER A 45 -23.29 12.85 -12.69
N THR A 46 -23.26 13.99 -11.99
CA THR A 46 -22.36 15.11 -12.24
C THR A 46 -21.16 15.14 -11.29
N LEU A 47 -21.07 14.19 -10.35
CA LEU A 47 -20.03 14.18 -9.33
C LEU A 47 -18.91 13.20 -9.66
N PHE A 48 -17.69 13.70 -9.63
CA PHE A 48 -16.48 12.92 -9.86
C PHE A 48 -15.50 13.09 -8.71
N ALA A 49 -14.85 12.00 -8.33
CA ALA A 49 -13.71 12.02 -7.42
C ALA A 49 -12.43 12.14 -8.26
N VAL A 50 -11.78 13.30 -8.18
CA VAL A 50 -10.55 13.60 -8.94
C VAL A 50 -9.37 12.89 -8.28
N GLN A 51 -8.51 12.32 -9.13
CA GLN A 51 -7.36 11.54 -8.73
C GLN A 51 -6.04 12.23 -9.13
N THR A 52 -4.93 11.59 -8.84
CA THR A 52 -3.59 11.97 -9.28
C THR A 52 -3.03 10.91 -10.25
N PRO A 53 -2.15 11.32 -11.22
CA PRO A 53 -1.52 12.63 -11.36
C PRO A 53 -2.44 13.67 -12.00
N GLN A 54 -2.31 14.94 -11.61
CA GLN A 54 -2.90 16.07 -12.29
C GLN A 54 -1.85 16.67 -13.24
N CYS A 55 -2.19 16.84 -14.50
CA CYS A 55 -1.25 17.22 -15.56
C CYS A 55 -1.60 18.57 -16.14
N PHE A 56 -0.62 19.46 -16.30
CA PHE A 56 -0.82 20.82 -16.75
C PHE A 56 0.26 21.26 -17.74
N ARG A 57 -0.10 22.09 -18.73
CA ARG A 57 0.89 22.84 -19.50
C ARG A 57 1.56 23.87 -18.58
N THR A 58 2.88 23.83 -18.47
CA THR A 58 3.66 24.69 -17.58
C THR A 58 3.37 26.18 -17.74
N ALA A 59 3.16 26.64 -18.97
CA ALA A 59 2.87 28.07 -19.23
C ALA A 59 1.52 28.48 -18.62
N LEU A 60 0.47 27.65 -18.76
CA LEU A 60 -0.86 27.89 -18.19
C LEU A 60 -0.84 27.78 -16.66
N TYR A 61 -0.09 26.81 -16.13
CA TYR A 61 0.07 26.67 -14.69
C TYR A 61 0.70 27.90 -14.05
N ARG A 62 1.77 28.44 -14.67
CA ARG A 62 2.39 29.71 -14.23
C ARG A 62 1.44 30.91 -14.34
N GLN A 63 0.63 30.96 -15.38
CA GLN A 63 -0.40 31.98 -15.55
C GLN A 63 -1.44 31.89 -14.43
N ALA A 64 -1.95 30.69 -14.12
CA ALA A 64 -2.90 30.47 -13.04
C ALA A 64 -2.33 30.91 -11.70
N LEU A 65 -1.10 30.51 -11.36
CA LEU A 65 -0.42 30.94 -10.13
C LEU A 65 -0.28 32.46 -10.04
N ALA A 66 0.01 33.14 -11.14
CA ALA A 66 0.18 34.60 -11.14
C ALA A 66 -1.15 35.36 -11.05
N SER A 67 -2.28 34.71 -11.33
CA SER A 67 -3.62 35.32 -11.28
C SER A 67 -4.32 35.23 -9.92
N VAL A 68 -3.78 34.45 -8.99
CA VAL A 68 -4.40 34.18 -7.67
C VAL A 68 -3.64 34.91 -6.58
N ASP A 69 -4.34 35.66 -5.76
CA ASP A 69 -3.75 36.28 -4.58
C ASP A 69 -3.63 35.29 -3.39
N ALA A 70 -2.92 35.71 -2.34
CA ALA A 70 -2.67 34.84 -1.19
C ALA A 70 -3.95 34.40 -0.44
N ALA A 71 -5.01 35.21 -0.46
CA ALA A 71 -6.27 34.89 0.17
C ALA A 71 -7.03 33.83 -0.61
N THR A 72 -7.06 33.98 -1.92
CA THR A 72 -7.68 33.00 -2.86
C THR A 72 -6.88 31.70 -2.91
N ALA A 73 -5.55 31.78 -2.86
CA ALA A 73 -4.68 30.60 -2.79
C ALA A 73 -4.95 29.71 -1.55
N ALA A 74 -5.42 30.29 -0.46
CA ALA A 74 -5.79 29.54 0.76
C ALA A 74 -7.06 28.67 0.57
N LEU A 75 -7.83 28.90 -0.47
CA LEU A 75 -9.05 28.13 -0.82
C LEU A 75 -8.75 26.96 -1.76
N VAL A 76 -7.54 26.91 -2.31
CA VAL A 76 -7.11 25.86 -3.25
C VAL A 76 -6.96 24.53 -2.51
N THR A 77 -7.72 23.53 -2.92
CA THR A 77 -7.68 22.18 -2.36
C THR A 77 -6.77 21.23 -3.17
N ASP A 78 -6.62 21.53 -4.48
CA ASP A 78 -5.75 20.83 -5.41
C ASP A 78 -5.37 21.73 -6.59
N ASP A 79 -4.46 21.28 -7.48
CA ASP A 79 -4.01 22.09 -8.61
C ASP A 79 -5.12 22.32 -9.66
N CYS A 80 -6.12 21.44 -9.75
CA CYS A 80 -7.29 21.66 -10.62
C CYS A 80 -8.10 22.86 -10.15
N SER A 81 -8.35 23.00 -8.85
CA SER A 81 -9.07 24.15 -8.30
C SER A 81 -8.34 25.49 -8.52
N LEU A 82 -7.00 25.47 -8.58
CA LEU A 82 -6.24 26.66 -9.02
C LEU A 82 -6.59 27.10 -10.44
N PHE A 83 -6.72 26.13 -11.37
CA PHE A 83 -7.13 26.43 -12.75
C PHE A 83 -8.57 26.96 -12.83
N GLU A 84 -9.48 26.38 -12.06
CA GLU A 84 -10.88 26.83 -11.99
C GLU A 84 -10.98 28.28 -11.49
N LEU A 85 -10.24 28.64 -10.43
CA LEU A 85 -10.16 30.00 -9.92
C LEU A 85 -9.55 30.98 -10.92
N ALA A 86 -8.61 30.53 -11.74
CA ALA A 86 -8.02 31.31 -12.83
C ALA A 86 -8.92 31.40 -14.09
N GLY A 87 -10.09 30.77 -14.09
CA GLY A 87 -11.00 30.70 -15.24
C GLY A 87 -10.48 29.80 -16.39
N LEU A 88 -9.56 28.89 -16.10
CA LEU A 88 -8.98 27.97 -17.08
C LEU A 88 -9.67 26.59 -16.98
N PRO A 89 -9.96 25.95 -18.13
CA PRO A 89 -10.63 24.65 -18.12
C PRO A 89 -9.71 23.53 -17.69
N VAL A 90 -10.28 22.56 -16.99
CA VAL A 90 -9.64 21.26 -16.67
C VAL A 90 -10.46 20.14 -17.31
N THR A 91 -9.81 19.26 -18.06
CA THR A 91 -10.44 18.10 -18.70
C THR A 91 -10.30 16.87 -17.82
N LEU A 92 -11.41 16.23 -17.48
CA LEU A 92 -11.38 14.95 -16.76
C LEU A 92 -11.10 13.82 -17.74
N THR A 93 -10.17 12.94 -17.38
CA THR A 93 -9.92 11.66 -18.06
C THR A 93 -10.49 10.52 -17.23
N GLU A 94 -10.72 9.38 -17.87
CA GLU A 94 -11.15 8.18 -17.15
C GLU A 94 -10.10 7.76 -16.13
N GLY A 95 -10.51 7.68 -14.87
CA GLY A 95 -9.70 7.23 -13.74
C GLY A 95 -9.86 5.74 -13.47
N ASP A 96 -9.22 5.27 -12.43
CA ASP A 96 -9.31 3.89 -11.96
C ASP A 96 -9.55 3.89 -10.44
N TYR A 97 -10.56 3.14 -9.96
CA TYR A 97 -10.81 2.99 -8.52
C TYR A 97 -9.65 2.31 -7.78
N ALA A 98 -8.79 1.56 -8.48
CA ALA A 98 -7.56 1.02 -7.92
C ALA A 98 -6.44 2.07 -7.76
N ASN A 99 -6.58 3.25 -8.38
CA ASN A 99 -5.62 4.36 -8.24
C ASN A 99 -5.87 5.13 -6.94
N LEU A 100 -5.58 4.48 -5.83
CA LEU A 100 -5.72 5.06 -4.49
C LEU A 100 -4.56 6.03 -4.19
N LYS A 101 -4.90 7.20 -3.66
CA LYS A 101 -3.93 8.13 -3.06
C LYS A 101 -3.81 7.79 -1.58
N ILE A 102 -2.61 7.41 -1.14
CA ILE A 102 -2.34 7.14 0.28
C ILE A 102 -2.00 8.48 0.95
N THR A 103 -2.89 8.96 1.80
CA THR A 103 -2.76 10.26 2.50
C THR A 103 -2.89 10.12 4.01
N THR A 104 -3.56 9.07 4.49
CA THR A 104 -3.79 8.83 5.91
C THR A 104 -3.30 7.43 6.31
N PRO A 105 -3.02 7.17 7.60
CA PRO A 105 -2.67 5.84 8.07
C PRO A 105 -3.74 4.78 7.76
N GLU A 106 -5.02 5.17 7.72
CA GLU A 106 -6.14 4.29 7.41
C GLU A 106 -6.11 3.82 5.95
N ASP A 107 -5.57 4.62 5.03
CA ASP A 107 -5.43 4.24 3.63
C ASP A 107 -4.45 3.07 3.44
N LEU A 108 -3.47 2.92 4.33
CA LEU A 108 -2.55 1.77 4.33
C LEU A 108 -3.25 0.44 4.69
N GLN A 109 -4.36 0.50 5.42
CA GLN A 109 -5.11 -0.69 5.84
C GLN A 109 -6.08 -1.20 4.75
N LYS A 110 -6.40 -0.38 3.76
CA LYS A 110 -7.30 -0.76 2.65
C LYS A 110 -6.67 -1.75 1.68
N GLU A 111 -5.36 -1.87 1.71
CA GLU A 111 -4.66 -2.87 0.92
C GLU A 111 -4.64 -4.22 1.66
N LYS A 112 -5.47 -5.16 1.18
CA LYS A 112 -5.20 -6.59 1.38
C LYS A 112 -4.00 -6.95 0.50
N THR A 113 -2.82 -6.49 0.89
CA THR A 113 -1.59 -6.82 0.18
C THR A 113 -1.29 -8.29 0.42
N MET A 114 -1.19 -9.05 -0.64
CA MET A 114 -0.52 -10.34 -0.59
C MET A 114 0.91 -10.06 -0.10
N ARG A 115 1.28 -10.63 1.03
CA ARG A 115 2.63 -10.55 1.58
C ARG A 115 3.36 -11.81 1.18
N ILE A 116 4.58 -11.65 0.73
CA ILE A 116 5.46 -12.76 0.36
C ILE A 116 6.64 -12.73 1.33
N GLY A 117 6.91 -13.87 1.94
CA GLY A 117 8.10 -14.09 2.74
C GLY A 117 8.86 -15.29 2.23
N HIS A 118 10.16 -15.28 2.42
CA HIS A 118 11.06 -16.38 2.10
C HIS A 118 11.78 -16.78 3.39
N GLY A 119 11.76 -18.07 3.69
CA GLY A 119 12.52 -18.65 4.80
C GLY A 119 13.47 -19.72 4.30
N TYR A 120 14.63 -19.78 4.89
CA TYR A 120 15.65 -20.78 4.62
C TYR A 120 16.39 -21.11 5.91
N ASP A 121 16.45 -22.40 6.22
CA ASP A 121 17.22 -22.88 7.37
C ASP A 121 18.03 -24.10 6.99
N VAL A 122 19.17 -24.31 7.66
CA VAL A 122 20.05 -25.44 7.45
C VAL A 122 20.73 -25.85 8.74
N HIS A 123 20.64 -27.13 9.05
CA HIS A 123 21.28 -27.74 10.19
C HIS A 123 22.13 -28.93 9.78
N ARG A 124 23.23 -29.16 10.48
CA ARG A 124 24.11 -30.32 10.23
C ARG A 124 23.49 -31.58 10.83
N LEU A 125 23.54 -32.68 10.08
CA LEU A 125 23.19 -34.01 10.59
C LEU A 125 24.30 -34.53 11.52
N VAL A 126 23.88 -34.99 12.70
CA VAL A 126 24.76 -35.58 13.72
C VAL A 126 24.15 -36.87 14.27
N GLU A 127 25.00 -37.73 14.81
CA GLU A 127 24.58 -38.96 15.53
C GLU A 127 23.89 -38.61 16.85
N ASP A 128 23.18 -39.58 17.42
CA ASP A 128 22.51 -39.50 18.72
C ASP A 128 21.42 -38.40 18.85
N ARG A 129 20.84 -37.98 17.70
CA ARG A 129 19.68 -37.09 17.66
C ARG A 129 18.58 -37.64 16.76
N LYS A 130 17.33 -37.38 17.15
CA LYS A 130 16.18 -37.67 16.29
C LYS A 130 16.14 -36.70 15.12
N LEU A 131 15.72 -37.19 13.93
CA LEU A 131 15.42 -36.36 12.79
C LEU A 131 13.94 -35.97 12.86
N ILE A 132 13.67 -34.67 13.12
CA ILE A 132 12.31 -34.14 13.20
C ILE A 132 12.16 -33.15 12.04
N LEU A 133 11.10 -33.30 11.23
CA LEU A 133 10.75 -32.41 10.13
C LEU A 133 9.25 -32.14 10.13
N GLY A 134 8.85 -30.89 10.35
CA GLY A 134 7.44 -30.49 10.45
C GLY A 134 6.74 -31.11 11.64
N GLY A 135 7.44 -31.32 12.77
CA GLY A 135 6.95 -31.98 13.96
C GLY A 135 6.86 -33.50 13.85
N VAL A 136 7.27 -34.10 12.73
CA VAL A 136 7.22 -35.56 12.51
C VAL A 136 8.61 -36.16 12.68
N GLU A 137 8.72 -37.17 13.54
CA GLU A 137 9.94 -37.95 13.70
C GLU A 137 10.14 -38.86 12.49
N ILE A 138 11.23 -38.65 11.75
CA ILE A 138 11.62 -39.46 10.59
C ILE A 138 12.60 -40.54 11.06
N PRO A 139 12.32 -41.84 10.83
CA PRO A 139 13.23 -42.91 11.16
C PRO A 139 14.54 -42.81 10.35
N TYR A 140 15.58 -42.28 10.97
CA TYR A 140 16.90 -42.12 10.40
C TYR A 140 17.98 -42.23 11.48
N GLU A 141 19.16 -42.66 11.12
CA GLU A 141 20.30 -42.87 12.06
C GLU A 141 20.88 -41.58 12.62
N LYS A 142 20.61 -40.43 11.99
CA LYS A 142 21.11 -39.12 12.39
C LYS A 142 19.96 -38.12 12.47
N GLY A 143 20.10 -37.14 13.34
CA GLY A 143 19.19 -36.02 13.43
C GLY A 143 19.90 -34.66 13.29
N LEU A 144 19.14 -33.61 13.22
CA LEU A 144 19.66 -32.27 13.05
C LEU A 144 20.22 -31.68 14.34
N LEU A 145 21.37 -31.00 14.24
CA LEU A 145 22.02 -30.31 15.36
C LEU A 145 21.44 -28.91 15.51
N GLY A 146 20.84 -28.62 16.66
CA GLY A 146 20.36 -27.30 17.02
C GLY A 146 20.09 -27.16 18.51
N HIS A 147 19.73 -25.96 18.94
CA HIS A 147 19.44 -25.65 20.34
C HIS A 147 18.07 -26.21 20.79
N SER A 148 17.09 -26.17 19.90
CA SER A 148 15.74 -26.76 20.05
C SER A 148 15.71 -28.22 19.56
N ASP A 149 14.58 -28.71 19.09
CA ASP A 149 14.43 -29.96 18.32
C ASP A 149 15.10 -29.91 16.95
N ALA A 150 15.55 -28.73 16.52
CA ALA A 150 16.21 -28.44 15.25
C ALA A 150 15.35 -28.77 14.01
N ASP A 151 14.04 -28.56 14.09
CA ASP A 151 13.13 -28.74 12.98
C ASP A 151 13.33 -27.66 11.90
N VAL A 152 14.22 -27.92 10.97
CA VAL A 152 14.58 -26.95 9.92
C VAL A 152 13.41 -26.56 9.03
N LEU A 153 12.39 -27.43 8.88
CA LEU A 153 11.22 -27.12 8.08
C LEU A 153 10.35 -26.06 8.78
N LEU A 154 10.09 -26.23 10.07
CA LEU A 154 9.32 -25.25 10.85
C LEU A 154 10.09 -23.93 10.99
N HIS A 155 11.39 -23.97 11.24
CA HIS A 155 12.21 -22.75 11.30
C HIS A 155 12.15 -21.96 9.97
N ALA A 156 12.27 -22.63 8.83
CA ALA A 156 12.13 -21.97 7.53
C ALA A 156 10.73 -21.39 7.30
N VAL A 157 9.67 -22.09 7.76
CA VAL A 157 8.31 -21.56 7.69
C VAL A 157 8.13 -20.35 8.59
N MET A 158 8.64 -20.39 9.82
CA MET A 158 8.60 -19.24 10.75
C MET A 158 9.33 -18.03 10.15
N ASP A 159 10.52 -18.21 9.60
CA ASP A 159 11.26 -17.14 8.92
C ASP A 159 10.48 -16.55 7.73
N ALA A 160 9.83 -17.40 6.93
CA ALA A 160 9.00 -16.93 5.82
C ALA A 160 7.81 -16.10 6.33
N VAL A 161 7.14 -16.52 7.41
CA VAL A 161 6.00 -15.81 8.00
C VAL A 161 6.45 -14.49 8.63
N LEU A 162 7.51 -14.49 9.42
CA LEU A 162 8.08 -13.29 10.04
C LEU A 162 8.56 -12.30 8.98
N GLY A 163 9.24 -12.79 7.94
CA GLY A 163 9.68 -11.97 6.80
C GLY A 163 8.51 -11.34 6.05
N ALA A 164 7.44 -12.10 5.77
CA ALA A 164 6.21 -11.57 5.15
C ALA A 164 5.53 -10.49 6.03
N ALA A 165 5.64 -10.62 7.35
CA ALA A 165 5.11 -9.66 8.31
C ALA A 165 6.05 -8.46 8.57
N ALA A 166 7.27 -8.44 7.99
CA ALA A 166 8.34 -7.48 8.26
C ALA A 166 8.78 -7.44 9.74
N LEU A 167 8.72 -8.58 10.43
CA LEU A 167 9.07 -8.73 11.84
C LEU A 167 10.51 -9.21 12.06
N GLY A 168 11.28 -9.42 10.98
CA GLY A 168 12.65 -9.91 11.04
C GLY A 168 12.71 -11.43 10.86
N ASP A 169 13.50 -12.11 11.70
CA ASP A 169 13.77 -13.54 11.64
C ASP A 169 13.52 -14.23 12.97
N ILE A 170 13.51 -15.57 12.95
CA ILE A 170 13.28 -16.43 14.14
C ILE A 170 14.30 -16.15 15.24
N GLY A 171 15.56 -15.84 14.91
CA GLY A 171 16.62 -15.61 15.89
C GLY A 171 16.40 -14.35 16.74
N LYS A 172 15.63 -13.37 16.26
CA LYS A 172 15.20 -12.20 17.04
C LYS A 172 14.17 -12.55 18.11
N HIS A 173 13.28 -13.49 17.82
CA HIS A 173 12.16 -13.84 18.68
C HIS A 173 12.49 -15.00 19.61
N PHE A 174 13.32 -15.94 19.15
CA PHE A 174 13.70 -17.17 19.85
C PHE A 174 15.23 -17.35 19.78
N PRO A 175 16.01 -16.51 20.49
CA PRO A 175 17.47 -16.57 20.41
C PRO A 175 17.99 -17.91 20.95
N ASP A 176 18.92 -18.53 20.26
CA ASP A 176 19.58 -19.77 20.62
C ASP A 176 20.44 -19.66 21.89
N THR A 177 20.71 -18.44 22.33
CA THR A 177 21.40 -18.14 23.60
C THR A 177 20.47 -18.19 24.82
N ASP A 178 19.16 -18.20 24.62
CA ASP A 178 18.20 -18.27 25.75
C ASP A 178 17.99 -19.71 26.19
N PRO A 179 18.34 -20.04 27.45
CA PRO A 179 18.12 -21.40 28.02
C PRO A 179 16.67 -21.86 27.97
N ALA A 180 15.69 -20.95 27.91
CA ALA A 180 14.26 -21.29 27.89
C ALA A 180 13.89 -22.12 26.64
N TYR A 181 14.62 -21.92 25.52
CA TYR A 181 14.35 -22.64 24.27
C TYR A 181 15.19 -23.87 24.05
N LYS A 182 16.03 -24.27 25.05
CA LYS A 182 16.84 -25.47 24.93
C LYS A 182 15.99 -26.73 24.92
N GLY A 183 16.04 -27.44 23.78
CA GLY A 183 15.23 -28.65 23.59
C GLY A 183 13.74 -28.36 23.36
N ALA A 184 13.36 -27.13 23.07
CA ALA A 184 11.98 -26.76 22.78
C ALA A 184 11.44 -27.49 21.53
N ASP A 185 10.16 -27.82 21.57
CA ASP A 185 9.40 -28.31 20.42
C ASP A 185 9.02 -27.13 19.56
N SER A 186 9.43 -27.15 18.28
CA SER A 186 9.16 -26.05 17.35
C SER A 186 7.69 -25.94 16.93
N LEU A 187 6.83 -26.90 17.32
CA LEU A 187 5.37 -26.83 17.14
C LEU A 187 4.65 -26.13 18.31
N ALA A 188 5.29 -25.97 19.47
CA ALA A 188 4.70 -25.38 20.66
C ALA A 188 4.87 -23.86 20.67
#